data_984d935a5138a26504452b86afa2662f
#
_entry.id   984d935a5138a26504452b86afa2662f
#
_cell.length_a   1.000
_cell.length_b   1.000
_cell.length_c   1.000
_cell.angle_alpha   90.00
_cell.angle_beta   90.00
_cell.angle_gamma   90.00
#
_symmetry.space_group_name_H-M   'P 1'
#
loop_
_entity.id
_entity.type
_entity.pdbx_description
1 polymer ?
#
loop_
_entity_poly.entity_id
_entity_poly.type
_entity_poly.pdbx_seq_one_letter_code
_entity_poly.pdbx_strand_id
1 'polypeptide(L)'
;MAMTRSEMDRRMDEHFAFEAKDDIAGVLATLAADAEHDIVGWPSGPTRGRDGARPFYEALFADLADGRVECIRRLYGDDFLVDESMWRGTAAGRPFGLEGRGRPLQFRLLHVIEFAGDGAMQRENVWIDMGAVLQQLPQD
;
A
#
# COMPACT_ATOMS: atom_id res chain seq x y z
N MET A 1 -0.40 17.29 -19.29
CA MET A 1 -1.02 16.26 -20.14
C MET A 1 -1.50 15.13 -19.25
N ALA A 2 -2.71 14.67 -19.47
CA ALA A 2 -3.26 13.56 -18.70
C ALA A 2 -2.49 12.25 -18.97
N MET A 3 -2.31 11.45 -17.94
CA MET A 3 -1.75 10.12 -18.09
C MET A 3 -2.77 9.18 -18.73
N THR A 4 -2.30 8.22 -19.50
CA THR A 4 -3.17 7.17 -20.02
C THR A 4 -3.47 6.15 -18.92
N ARG A 5 -4.60 5.45 -19.02
CA ARG A 5 -4.95 4.37 -18.11
C ARG A 5 -3.86 3.29 -18.09
N SER A 6 -3.32 2.99 -19.26
CA SER A 6 -2.26 2.01 -19.42
C SER A 6 -0.99 2.40 -18.63
N GLU A 7 -0.63 3.67 -18.63
CA GLU A 7 0.50 4.17 -17.82
C GLU A 7 0.21 4.09 -16.32
N MET A 8 -1.00 4.48 -15.93
CA MET A 8 -1.41 4.39 -14.52
C MET A 8 -1.36 2.95 -14.02
N ASP A 9 -1.88 2.01 -14.82
CA ASP A 9 -1.83 0.59 -14.52
C ASP A 9 -0.39 0.11 -14.36
N ARG A 10 0.47 0.47 -15.30
CA ARG A 10 1.88 0.08 -15.25
C ARG A 10 2.57 0.57 -14.00
N ARG A 11 2.33 1.84 -13.62
CA ARG A 11 2.91 2.43 -12.41
C ARG A 11 2.42 1.74 -11.15
N MET A 12 1.12 1.47 -11.08
CA MET A 12 0.53 0.79 -9.92
C MET A 12 1.01 -0.66 -9.82
N ASP A 13 1.04 -1.38 -10.93
CA ASP A 13 1.50 -2.78 -10.95
C ASP A 13 2.98 -2.89 -10.60
N GLU A 14 3.81 -1.94 -11.03
CA GLU A 14 5.21 -1.86 -10.65
C GLU A 14 5.38 -1.64 -9.13
N HIS A 15 4.58 -0.73 -8.57
CA HIS A 15 4.58 -0.48 -7.13
C HIS A 15 4.24 -1.76 -6.34
N PHE A 16 3.18 -2.45 -6.72
CA PHE A 16 2.80 -3.72 -6.10
C PHE A 16 3.85 -4.82 -6.30
N ALA A 17 4.52 -4.84 -7.44
CA ALA A 17 5.58 -5.82 -7.70
C ALA A 17 6.77 -5.63 -6.75
N PHE A 18 7.15 -4.38 -6.45
CA PHE A 18 8.19 -4.11 -5.46
C PHE A 18 7.75 -4.51 -4.05
N GLU A 19 6.49 -4.26 -3.69
CA GLU A 19 5.94 -4.69 -2.40
C GLU A 19 5.96 -6.21 -2.27
N ALA A 20 5.62 -6.94 -3.32
CA ALA A 20 5.61 -8.40 -3.31
C ALA A 20 6.99 -9.02 -3.09
N LYS A 21 8.05 -8.27 -3.37
CA LYS A 21 9.45 -8.69 -3.18
C LYS A 21 10.08 -8.12 -1.91
N ASP A 22 9.31 -7.39 -1.10
CA ASP A 22 9.81 -6.65 0.06
C ASP A 22 10.97 -5.71 -0.30
N ASP A 23 10.90 -5.11 -1.49
CA ASP A 23 11.94 -4.21 -2.02
C ASP A 23 11.64 -2.76 -1.60
N ILE A 24 12.18 -2.35 -0.47
CA ILE A 24 11.94 -0.99 0.08
C ILE A 24 12.47 0.07 -0.88
N ALA A 25 13.69 -0.07 -1.39
CA ALA A 25 14.27 0.90 -2.31
C ALA A 25 13.41 1.03 -3.58
N GLY A 26 12.94 -0.10 -4.11
CA GLY A 26 12.07 -0.11 -5.28
C GLY A 26 10.73 0.58 -5.04
N VAL A 27 10.05 0.24 -3.95
CA VAL A 27 8.74 0.83 -3.65
C VAL A 27 8.86 2.34 -3.40
N LEU A 28 9.88 2.78 -2.68
CA LEU A 28 10.11 4.21 -2.44
C LEU A 28 10.45 4.97 -3.73
N ALA A 29 11.12 4.33 -4.68
CA ALA A 29 11.43 4.93 -5.97
C ALA A 29 10.19 5.20 -6.83
N THR A 30 9.07 4.53 -6.57
CA THR A 30 7.80 4.81 -7.26
C THR A 30 7.15 6.11 -6.78
N LEU A 31 7.54 6.60 -5.61
CA LEU A 31 7.01 7.83 -5.02
C LEU A 31 7.78 9.05 -5.52
N ALA A 32 7.10 10.18 -5.68
CA ALA A 32 7.77 11.46 -5.88
C ALA A 32 8.63 11.81 -4.66
N ALA A 33 9.67 12.63 -4.85
CA ALA A 33 10.59 12.97 -3.77
C ALA A 33 9.90 13.62 -2.57
N ASP A 34 8.82 14.38 -2.83
CA ASP A 34 8.04 15.08 -1.81
C ASP A 34 6.62 14.49 -1.67
N ALA A 35 6.44 13.22 -2.02
CA ALA A 35 5.14 12.56 -2.00
C ALA A 35 4.50 12.62 -0.61
N GLU A 36 3.19 12.76 -0.59
CA GLU A 36 2.40 12.58 0.62
C GLU A 36 2.00 11.10 0.72
N HIS A 37 2.27 10.50 1.87
CA HIS A 37 1.98 9.09 2.15
C HIS A 37 1.05 9.03 3.35
N ASP A 38 -0.17 8.55 3.13
CA ASP A 38 -1.23 8.57 4.13
C ASP A 38 -1.94 7.22 4.19
N ILE A 39 -1.62 6.45 5.21
CA ILE A 39 -2.30 5.19 5.50
C ILE A 39 -3.33 5.47 6.57
N VAL A 40 -4.58 5.55 6.18
CA VAL A 40 -5.69 5.89 7.09
C VAL A 40 -5.83 4.80 8.15
N GLY A 41 -5.78 5.21 9.40
CA GLY A 41 -5.79 4.31 10.55
C GLY A 41 -4.41 3.93 11.06
N TRP A 42 -3.34 4.31 10.37
CA TRP A 42 -1.97 4.08 10.85
C TRP A 42 -1.62 5.10 11.93
N PRO A 43 -0.99 4.66 13.04
CA PRO A 43 -0.80 5.56 14.21
C PRO A 43 0.04 6.81 13.96
N SER A 44 0.98 6.73 13.01
CA SER A 44 1.88 7.87 12.74
C SER A 44 1.24 8.99 11.92
N GLY A 45 0.03 8.77 11.38
CA GLY A 45 -0.62 9.74 10.51
C GLY A 45 0.09 9.93 9.17
N PRO A 46 -0.31 10.96 8.39
CA PRO A 46 0.33 11.26 7.12
C PRO A 46 1.79 11.64 7.27
N THR A 47 2.62 11.19 6.34
CA THR A 47 4.04 11.56 6.27
C THR A 47 4.36 12.14 4.89
N ARG A 48 5.52 12.78 4.77
CA ARG A 48 5.94 13.43 3.53
C ARG A 48 7.33 12.97 3.13
N GLY A 49 7.50 12.77 1.82
CA GLY A 49 8.76 12.34 1.23
C GLY A 49 9.03 10.85 1.38
N ARG A 50 10.04 10.38 0.66
CA ARG A 50 10.43 8.97 0.67
C ARG A 50 10.91 8.53 2.05
N ASP A 51 11.68 9.38 2.73
CA ASP A 51 12.15 9.08 4.08
C ASP A 51 11.00 9.01 5.08
N GLY A 52 9.95 9.82 4.89
CA GLY A 52 8.75 9.76 5.73
C GLY A 52 7.95 8.49 5.54
N ALA A 53 7.92 7.93 4.33
CA ALA A 53 7.19 6.70 4.02
C ALA A 53 7.97 5.42 4.42
N ARG A 54 9.30 5.50 4.50
CA ARG A 54 10.16 4.33 4.76
C ARG A 54 9.76 3.53 6.00
N PRO A 55 9.52 4.13 7.17
CA PRO A 55 9.17 3.35 8.37
C PRO A 55 7.90 2.51 8.20
N PHE A 56 6.94 2.99 7.44
CA PHE A 56 5.73 2.22 7.15
C PHE A 56 6.08 0.94 6.37
N TYR A 57 6.87 1.04 5.30
CA TYR A 57 7.23 -0.13 4.49
C TYR A 57 8.14 -1.09 5.25
N GLU A 58 9.04 -0.59 6.08
CA GLU A 58 9.86 -1.44 6.95
C GLU A 58 8.98 -2.28 7.88
N ALA A 59 8.00 -1.66 8.53
CA ALA A 59 7.06 -2.34 9.40
C ALA A 59 6.17 -3.32 8.62
N LEU A 60 5.65 -2.88 7.47
CA LEU A 60 4.79 -3.70 6.63
C LEU A 60 5.48 -5.00 6.24
N PHE A 61 6.71 -4.92 5.76
CA PHE A 61 7.45 -6.10 5.29
C PHE A 61 7.94 -6.98 6.42
N ALA A 62 8.19 -6.41 7.61
CA ALA A 62 8.53 -7.19 8.80
C ALA A 62 7.33 -7.95 9.37
N ASP A 63 6.15 -7.33 9.33
CA ASP A 63 4.97 -7.83 10.01
C ASP A 63 4.06 -8.70 9.15
N LEU A 64 4.10 -8.51 7.83
CA LEU A 64 3.32 -9.28 6.86
C LEU A 64 4.24 -10.05 5.92
N ALA A 65 3.98 -11.34 5.74
CA ALA A 65 4.79 -12.21 4.91
C ALA A 65 3.97 -12.86 3.80
N ASP A 66 4.66 -13.29 2.74
CA ASP A 66 4.08 -14.03 1.61
C ASP A 66 2.89 -13.30 0.99
N GLY A 67 2.95 -11.96 0.99
CA GLY A 67 1.88 -11.10 0.53
C GLY A 67 1.73 -11.09 -0.98
N ARG A 68 0.48 -11.08 -1.41
CA ARG A 68 0.12 -10.84 -2.81
C ARG A 68 -1.14 -10.00 -2.87
N VAL A 69 -1.17 -9.13 -3.86
CA VAL A 69 -2.29 -8.23 -4.11
C VAL A 69 -2.99 -8.66 -5.39
N GLU A 70 -4.30 -8.82 -5.30
CA GLU A 70 -5.16 -9.13 -6.43
C GLU A 70 -6.08 -7.94 -6.69
N CYS A 71 -5.97 -7.35 -7.88
CA CYS A 71 -6.82 -6.22 -8.26
C CYS A 71 -8.26 -6.67 -8.43
N ILE A 72 -9.20 -5.99 -7.76
CA ILE A 72 -10.63 -6.21 -7.93
C ILE A 72 -11.15 -5.28 -9.04
N ARG A 73 -10.83 -3.99 -8.94
CA ARG A 73 -11.22 -3.01 -9.96
C ARG A 73 -10.42 -1.73 -9.82
N ARG A 74 -10.34 -0.97 -10.92
CA ARG A 74 -9.73 0.36 -10.94
C ARG A 74 -10.66 1.37 -11.58
N LEU A 75 -10.64 2.59 -11.03
CA LEU A 75 -11.30 3.76 -11.60
C LEU A 75 -10.22 4.79 -11.89
N TYR A 76 -10.42 5.61 -12.92
CA TYR A 76 -9.37 6.51 -13.41
C TYR A 76 -9.88 7.92 -13.56
N GLY A 77 -9.03 8.89 -13.18
CA GLY A 77 -9.18 10.28 -13.55
C GLY A 77 -8.05 10.69 -14.52
N ASP A 78 -7.84 11.99 -14.69
CA ASP A 78 -6.79 12.49 -15.58
C ASP A 78 -5.39 12.23 -15.03
N ASP A 79 -5.22 12.37 -13.73
CA ASP A 79 -3.93 12.23 -13.04
C ASP A 79 -4.04 11.39 -11.77
N PHE A 80 -5.08 10.59 -11.62
CA PHE A 80 -5.25 9.72 -10.48
C PHE A 80 -5.93 8.41 -10.85
N LEU A 81 -5.70 7.39 -10.02
CA LEU A 81 -6.47 6.16 -10.08
C LEU A 81 -6.96 5.78 -8.68
N VAL A 82 -8.06 5.03 -8.66
CA VAL A 82 -8.54 4.36 -7.46
C VAL A 82 -8.42 2.86 -7.72
N ASP A 83 -7.71 2.17 -6.83
CA ASP A 83 -7.50 0.72 -6.95
C ASP A 83 -8.13 0.03 -5.75
N GLU A 84 -9.08 -0.85 -6.03
CA GLU A 84 -9.64 -1.74 -5.02
C GLU A 84 -9.01 -3.11 -5.21
N SER A 85 -8.33 -3.60 -4.17
CA SER A 85 -7.59 -4.86 -4.23
C SER A 85 -7.82 -5.69 -2.98
N MET A 86 -7.51 -6.98 -3.08
CA MET A 86 -7.47 -7.89 -1.96
C MET A 86 -6.01 -8.27 -1.67
N TRP A 87 -5.57 -8.04 -0.44
CA TRP A 87 -4.29 -8.53 0.03
C TRP A 87 -4.48 -9.87 0.73
N ARG A 88 -3.59 -10.83 0.44
CA ARG A 88 -3.58 -12.14 1.09
C ARG A 88 -2.14 -12.50 1.47
N GLY A 89 -1.97 -13.05 2.66
CA GLY A 89 -0.66 -13.49 3.14
C GLY A 89 -0.72 -13.98 4.56
N THR A 90 0.36 -13.76 5.30
CA THR A 90 0.55 -14.26 6.66
C THR A 90 0.89 -13.11 7.60
N ALA A 91 0.24 -13.08 8.76
CA ALA A 91 0.53 -12.15 9.84
C ALA A 91 1.72 -12.67 10.65
N ALA A 92 2.93 -12.46 10.14
CA ALA A 92 4.17 -13.03 10.69
C ALA A 92 4.64 -12.32 11.96
N GLY A 93 4.46 -11.00 12.04
CA GLY A 93 4.88 -10.18 13.17
C GLY A 93 3.71 -9.56 13.92
N ARG A 94 3.74 -8.25 14.03
CA ARG A 94 2.68 -7.48 14.73
C ARG A 94 2.01 -6.48 13.77
N PRO A 95 1.30 -6.96 12.74
CA PRO A 95 0.67 -6.04 11.80
C PRO A 95 -0.36 -5.17 12.52
N PHE A 96 -0.31 -3.86 12.26
CA PHE A 96 -1.22 -2.86 12.84
C PHE A 96 -1.20 -2.86 14.39
N GLY A 97 -0.09 -3.30 15.00
CA GLY A 97 0.01 -3.41 16.45
C GLY A 97 -0.62 -4.65 17.07
N LEU A 98 -1.21 -5.52 16.26
CA LEU A 98 -1.84 -6.76 16.70
C LEU A 98 -0.87 -7.93 16.62
N GLU A 99 -0.94 -8.86 17.56
CA GLU A 99 -0.13 -10.07 17.46
C GLU A 99 -0.63 -10.95 16.32
N GLY A 100 0.22 -11.19 15.33
CA GLY A 100 -0.13 -11.98 14.15
C GLY A 100 -0.13 -13.47 14.41
N ARG A 101 0.83 -13.95 15.19
CA ARG A 101 0.99 -15.38 15.56
C ARG A 101 1.14 -16.30 14.35
N GLY A 102 1.64 -15.77 13.23
CA GLY A 102 1.79 -16.56 12.00
C GLY A 102 0.47 -16.98 11.35
N ARG A 103 -0.64 -16.33 11.70
CA ARG A 103 -1.95 -16.70 11.19
C ARG A 103 -2.15 -16.20 9.76
N PRO A 104 -2.93 -16.93 8.94
CA PRO A 104 -3.35 -16.41 7.64
C PRO A 104 -4.16 -15.13 7.80
N LEU A 105 -3.96 -14.20 6.88
CA LEU A 105 -4.66 -12.91 6.90
C LEU A 105 -5.02 -12.50 5.48
N GLN A 106 -6.21 -11.96 5.32
CA GLN A 106 -6.61 -11.31 4.08
C GLN A 106 -7.48 -10.12 4.38
N PHE A 107 -7.33 -9.06 3.60
CA PHE A 107 -8.15 -7.86 3.78
C PHE A 107 -8.20 -7.06 2.48
N ARG A 108 -9.27 -6.27 2.34
CA ARG A 108 -9.38 -5.32 1.24
C ARG A 108 -8.55 -4.09 1.48
N LEU A 109 -8.02 -3.57 0.38
CA LEU A 109 -7.30 -2.30 0.32
C LEU A 109 -8.00 -1.39 -0.67
N LEU A 110 -8.06 -0.11 -0.35
CA LEU A 110 -8.41 0.91 -1.31
C LEU A 110 -7.26 1.91 -1.40
N HIS A 111 -6.66 2.00 -2.58
CA HIS A 111 -5.63 3.00 -2.88
C HIS A 111 -6.25 4.13 -3.69
N VAL A 112 -6.02 5.37 -3.27
CA VAL A 112 -6.22 6.54 -4.14
C VAL A 112 -4.83 7.10 -4.42
N ILE A 113 -4.41 7.01 -5.67
CA ILE A 113 -3.07 7.41 -6.10
C ILE A 113 -3.18 8.63 -7.00
N GLU A 114 -2.53 9.72 -6.62
CA GLU A 114 -2.40 10.91 -7.45
C GLU A 114 -0.99 10.93 -8.03
N PHE A 115 -0.87 11.20 -9.33
CA PHE A 115 0.41 11.15 -10.05
C PHE A 115 0.94 12.56 -10.31
N ALA A 116 2.26 12.72 -10.19
CA ALA A 116 2.96 13.91 -10.63
C ALA A 116 3.10 13.92 -12.16
N GLY A 117 3.51 15.05 -12.72
CA GLY A 117 3.65 15.21 -14.17
C GLY A 117 4.64 14.26 -14.82
N ASP A 118 5.62 13.74 -14.07
CA ASP A 118 6.60 12.76 -14.55
C ASP A 118 6.14 11.31 -14.35
N GLY A 119 4.94 11.10 -13.82
CA GLY A 119 4.37 9.78 -13.59
C GLY A 119 4.72 9.16 -12.24
N ALA A 120 5.50 9.83 -11.39
CA ALA A 120 5.73 9.38 -10.02
C ALA A 120 4.45 9.55 -9.19
N MET A 121 4.31 8.76 -8.15
CA MET A 121 3.17 8.89 -7.25
C MET A 121 3.38 10.09 -6.34
N GLN A 122 2.56 11.13 -6.51
CA GLN A 122 2.62 12.36 -5.71
C GLN A 122 1.90 12.19 -4.39
N ARG A 123 0.85 11.36 -4.36
CA ARG A 123 0.15 11.02 -3.14
C ARG A 123 -0.27 9.56 -3.19
N GLU A 124 0.10 8.82 -2.15
CA GLU A 124 -0.37 7.47 -1.91
C GLU A 124 -1.26 7.50 -0.68
N ASN A 125 -2.56 7.32 -0.87
CA ASN A 125 -3.54 7.32 0.19
C ASN A 125 -4.23 5.96 0.22
N VAL A 126 -4.14 5.27 1.36
CA VAL A 126 -4.59 3.89 1.48
C VAL A 126 -5.56 3.74 2.64
N TRP A 127 -6.66 3.03 2.39
CA TRP A 127 -7.59 2.58 3.43
C TRP A 127 -7.55 1.07 3.51
N ILE A 128 -7.47 0.54 4.73
CA ILE A 128 -7.43 -0.89 5.01
C ILE A 128 -8.72 -1.27 5.73
N ASP A 129 -9.29 -2.41 5.36
CA ASP A 129 -10.46 -2.96 6.08
C ASP A 129 -10.03 -3.52 7.43
N MET A 130 -9.88 -2.62 8.41
CA MET A 130 -9.45 -2.99 9.76
C MET A 130 -10.47 -3.87 10.49
N GLY A 131 -11.75 -3.76 10.17
CA GLY A 131 -12.77 -4.64 10.72
C GLY A 131 -12.48 -6.11 10.42
N ALA A 132 -12.13 -6.40 9.17
CA ALA A 132 -11.76 -7.75 8.75
C ALA A 132 -10.46 -8.22 9.41
N VAL A 133 -9.47 -7.34 9.53
CA VAL A 133 -8.19 -7.65 10.20
C VAL A 133 -8.44 -8.03 11.67
N LEU A 134 -9.21 -7.23 12.39
CA LEU A 134 -9.50 -7.47 13.81
C LEU A 134 -10.24 -8.79 14.03
N GLN A 135 -11.17 -9.15 13.14
CA GLN A 135 -11.89 -10.42 13.24
C GLN A 135 -10.99 -11.63 13.05
N GLN A 136 -9.97 -11.50 12.20
CA GLN A 136 -9.06 -12.61 11.87
C GLN A 136 -7.91 -12.75 12.87
N LEU A 137 -7.60 -11.69 13.62
CA LEU A 137 -6.49 -11.67 14.57
C LEU A 137 -6.98 -11.39 16.00
N PRO A 138 -7.84 -12.24 16.59
CA PRO A 138 -8.24 -12.06 17.98
C PRO A 138 -7.01 -12.09 18.90
N GLN A 139 -7.04 -11.24 19.95
CA GLN A 139 -5.89 -10.99 20.84
C GLN A 139 -6.04 -11.61 22.22
N ASP A 140 -6.96 -12.50 22.39
CA ASP A 140 -7.21 -13.22 23.64
C ASP A 140 -6.09 -14.20 24.02
#